data_9185b727c1d603e8f6b168f54cc347a9
#
_entry.id   9185b727c1d603e8f6b168f54cc347a9
#
_cell.length_a   1.000
_cell.length_b   1.000
_cell.length_c   1.000
_cell.angle_alpha   90.00
_cell.angle_beta   90.00
_cell.angle_gamma   90.00
#
_symmetry.space_group_name_H-M   'P 1'
#
loop_
_entity.id
_entity.type
_entity.pdbx_description
1 polymer ?
#
loop_
_entity_poly.entity_id
_entity_poly.type
_entity_poly.pdbx_seq_one_letter_code
_entity_poly.pdbx_strand_id
1 'polypeptide(L)'
;MSLISLIYFRQSKYEKAAEYAKQCYQLDEKTGDPDIMSSSLNTLAGIYIGANQPQEAEQYILKAIELANKANNPARMAVLQGMASEVYHAQGNDAEALKYIDEACRIEQQLGNEYKLMVRLSQKASVLIGLHEYSQAEELLSQTTPYFETIGDKQSYGISCNKMGMTQLCQERDAEAVAYFRLAANVLQEIGDKGNEMHSRKGLYEGLWSSNPDSARIELERFNELKDSLYNIASAESLARYNAEFGTDWLQHENEQQKARTRKIIVFGLVLLILIAMAVWLLMRRRMKIRETALQTIINELQGNERANAPQESQPSEQPSESSEPTGADGELLSRVVAIVKSRMSQESFTIETLASEMCTTRGSLNRRIKAITGVTTQQYVLRIRLEHSRILLKEDNRMPISEIAYKCGFEDATSFSRAFRRTFDISPSQYRNQE
;
A
#
# COMPACT_ATOMS: atom_id res chain seq x y z
N MET A 1 -29.20 9.88 -0.66
CA MET A 1 -28.50 8.58 -0.56
C MET A 1 -27.28 8.64 0.35
N SER A 2 -26.42 9.65 0.29
CA SER A 2 -25.27 9.79 1.19
C SER A 2 -25.62 9.83 2.68
N LEU A 3 -26.74 10.44 3.07
CA LEU A 3 -27.24 10.42 4.44
C LEU A 3 -27.65 9.00 4.90
N ILE A 4 -28.23 8.22 4.01
CA ILE A 4 -28.60 6.81 4.31
C ILE A 4 -27.36 5.97 4.53
N SER A 5 -26.35 6.13 3.69
CA SER A 5 -25.05 5.50 3.86
C SER A 5 -24.42 5.84 5.22
N LEU A 6 -24.42 7.13 5.60
CA LEU A 6 -23.91 7.57 6.90
C LEU A 6 -24.67 6.98 8.08
N ILE A 7 -26.02 6.86 7.98
CA ILE A 7 -26.85 6.25 9.02
C ILE A 7 -26.45 4.77 9.20
N TYR A 8 -26.31 4.02 8.11
CA TYR A 8 -25.86 2.63 8.19
C TYR A 8 -24.43 2.50 8.70
N PHE A 9 -23.54 3.40 8.30
CA PHE A 9 -22.16 3.46 8.82
C PHE A 9 -22.13 3.64 10.35
N ARG A 10 -22.92 4.60 10.87
CA ARG A 10 -23.04 4.83 12.33
C ARG A 10 -23.65 3.64 13.08
N GLN A 11 -24.42 2.79 12.39
CA GLN A 11 -24.96 1.54 12.94
C GLN A 11 -23.99 0.35 12.77
N SER A 12 -22.77 0.59 12.29
CA SER A 12 -21.78 -0.45 11.95
C SER A 12 -22.28 -1.48 10.91
N LYS A 13 -23.28 -1.10 10.09
CA LYS A 13 -23.80 -1.92 8.99
C LYS A 13 -23.05 -1.58 7.70
N TYR A 14 -21.79 -1.95 7.67
CA TYR A 14 -20.83 -1.51 6.64
C TYR A 14 -21.21 -1.94 5.22
N GLU A 15 -21.77 -3.16 5.04
CA GLU A 15 -22.26 -3.64 3.74
C GLU A 15 -23.30 -2.69 3.15
N LYS A 16 -24.36 -2.38 3.93
CA LYS A 16 -25.41 -1.47 3.47
C LYS A 16 -24.89 -0.05 3.29
N ALA A 17 -23.98 0.41 4.16
CA ALA A 17 -23.34 1.69 4.01
C ALA A 17 -22.60 1.79 2.67
N ALA A 18 -21.79 0.77 2.32
CA ALA A 18 -21.05 0.70 1.08
C ALA A 18 -21.98 0.58 -0.14
N GLU A 19 -23.04 -0.21 -0.06
CA GLU A 19 -24.05 -0.34 -1.12
C GLU A 19 -24.65 1.02 -1.49
N TYR A 20 -25.15 1.77 -0.48
CA TYR A 20 -25.71 3.10 -0.73
C TYR A 20 -24.68 4.12 -1.18
N ALA A 21 -23.44 4.05 -0.68
CA ALA A 21 -22.36 4.92 -1.15
C ALA A 21 -21.98 4.63 -2.60
N LYS A 22 -21.95 3.36 -3.02
CA LYS A 22 -21.72 2.98 -4.43
C LYS A 22 -22.86 3.44 -5.33
N GLN A 23 -24.11 3.31 -4.90
CA GLN A 23 -25.25 3.85 -5.64
C GLN A 23 -25.14 5.37 -5.81
N CYS A 24 -24.66 6.10 -4.78
CA CYS A 24 -24.35 7.54 -4.91
C CYS A 24 -23.29 7.78 -5.99
N TYR A 25 -22.18 7.07 -5.92
CA TYR A 25 -21.10 7.23 -6.89
C TYR A 25 -21.58 6.96 -8.33
N GLN A 26 -22.39 5.90 -8.55
CA GLN A 26 -22.97 5.58 -9.87
C GLN A 26 -23.90 6.67 -10.41
N LEU A 27 -24.57 7.40 -9.51
CA LEU A 27 -25.38 8.55 -9.91
C LEU A 27 -24.50 9.75 -10.24
N ASP A 28 -23.47 9.98 -9.44
CA ASP A 28 -22.52 11.07 -9.63
C ASP A 28 -21.70 10.88 -10.92
N GLU A 29 -21.37 9.63 -11.25
CA GLU A 29 -20.70 9.27 -12.51
C GLU A 29 -21.52 9.70 -13.74
N LYS A 30 -22.86 9.60 -13.66
CA LYS A 30 -23.76 10.07 -14.74
C LYS A 30 -23.74 11.59 -14.91
N THR A 31 -23.42 12.33 -13.85
CA THR A 31 -23.25 13.80 -13.92
C THR A 31 -21.93 14.18 -14.56
N GLY A 32 -20.93 13.33 -14.45
CA GLY A 32 -19.57 13.56 -14.94
C GLY A 32 -18.80 14.61 -14.13
N ASP A 33 -19.32 15.07 -12.98
CA ASP A 33 -18.66 16.05 -12.12
C ASP A 33 -17.59 15.40 -11.24
N PRO A 34 -16.29 15.65 -11.50
CA PRO A 34 -15.22 14.99 -10.79
C PRO A 34 -15.13 15.39 -9.30
N ASP A 35 -15.60 16.56 -8.89
CA ASP A 35 -15.62 16.97 -7.48
C ASP A 35 -16.63 16.14 -6.70
N ILE A 36 -17.86 16.00 -7.23
CA ILE A 36 -18.92 15.20 -6.60
C ILE A 36 -18.52 13.72 -6.55
N MET A 37 -17.99 13.19 -7.65
CA MET A 37 -17.48 11.80 -7.72
C MET A 37 -16.39 11.56 -6.67
N SER A 38 -15.45 12.48 -6.51
CA SER A 38 -14.39 12.37 -5.50
C SER A 38 -14.93 12.33 -4.08
N SER A 39 -16.01 13.07 -3.81
CA SER A 39 -16.70 13.08 -2.51
C SER A 39 -17.32 11.72 -2.18
N SER A 40 -17.97 11.09 -3.15
CA SER A 40 -18.60 9.78 -2.96
C SER A 40 -17.54 8.68 -2.75
N LEU A 41 -16.42 8.75 -3.45
CA LEU A 41 -15.28 7.84 -3.23
C LEU A 41 -14.62 8.03 -1.87
N ASN A 42 -14.51 9.27 -1.39
CA ASN A 42 -14.05 9.56 -0.03
C ASN A 42 -14.97 8.92 1.03
N THR A 43 -16.28 8.95 0.79
CA THR A 43 -17.25 8.30 1.69
C THR A 43 -17.03 6.78 1.71
N LEU A 44 -16.78 6.16 0.55
CA LEU A 44 -16.45 4.75 0.47
C LEU A 44 -15.15 4.44 1.24
N ALA A 45 -14.09 5.20 1.03
CA ALA A 45 -12.84 5.03 1.76
C ALA A 45 -13.07 5.07 3.29
N GLY A 46 -13.86 6.02 3.79
CA GLY A 46 -14.21 6.11 5.21
C GLY A 46 -14.97 4.89 5.72
N ILE A 47 -15.88 4.31 4.92
CA ILE A 47 -16.63 3.08 5.28
C ILE A 47 -15.67 1.90 5.42
N TYR A 48 -14.70 1.75 4.49
CA TYR A 48 -13.74 0.66 4.53
C TYR A 48 -12.74 0.81 5.68
N ILE A 49 -12.32 2.03 6.01
CA ILE A 49 -11.53 2.30 7.24
C ILE A 49 -12.32 1.90 8.49
N GLY A 50 -13.59 2.32 8.60
CA GLY A 50 -14.45 1.94 9.72
C GLY A 50 -14.69 0.44 9.84
N ALA A 51 -14.65 -0.28 8.73
CA ALA A 51 -14.75 -1.74 8.66
C ALA A 51 -13.40 -2.46 8.89
N ASN A 52 -12.33 -1.73 9.21
CA ASN A 52 -10.97 -2.25 9.36
C ASN A 52 -10.41 -2.93 8.09
N GLN A 53 -10.73 -2.35 6.92
CA GLN A 53 -10.29 -2.80 5.60
C GLN A 53 -9.51 -1.67 4.88
N PRO A 54 -8.34 -1.28 5.39
CA PRO A 54 -7.61 -0.12 4.87
C PRO A 54 -6.99 -0.36 3.48
N GLN A 55 -6.76 -1.61 3.07
CA GLN A 55 -6.27 -1.94 1.73
C GLN A 55 -7.31 -1.64 0.65
N GLU A 56 -8.57 -1.91 0.93
CA GLU A 56 -9.69 -1.58 0.05
C GLU A 56 -9.94 -0.06 0.04
N ALA A 57 -9.83 0.60 1.20
CA ALA A 57 -9.97 2.05 1.30
C ALA A 57 -8.94 2.80 0.44
N GLU A 58 -7.71 2.29 0.33
CA GLU A 58 -6.64 2.89 -0.47
C GLU A 58 -7.05 3.08 -1.93
N GLN A 59 -7.67 2.07 -2.54
CA GLN A 59 -8.09 2.14 -3.95
C GLN A 59 -9.08 3.29 -4.19
N TYR A 60 -10.03 3.46 -3.26
CA TYR A 60 -11.05 4.50 -3.36
C TYR A 60 -10.45 5.90 -3.15
N ILE A 61 -9.56 6.04 -2.16
CA ILE A 61 -9.00 7.37 -1.86
C ILE A 61 -8.03 7.85 -2.94
N LEU A 62 -7.22 6.96 -3.51
CA LEU A 62 -6.33 7.31 -4.61
C LEU A 62 -7.12 7.75 -5.85
N LYS A 63 -8.22 7.06 -6.16
CA LYS A 63 -9.12 7.46 -7.25
C LYS A 63 -9.81 8.80 -6.97
N ALA A 64 -10.22 9.03 -5.71
CA ALA A 64 -10.80 10.31 -5.31
C ALA A 64 -9.81 11.48 -5.51
N ILE A 65 -8.54 11.29 -5.15
CA ILE A 65 -7.47 12.28 -5.34
C ILE A 65 -7.26 12.57 -6.84
N GLU A 66 -7.25 11.54 -7.70
CA GLU A 66 -7.14 11.73 -9.14
C GLU A 66 -8.28 12.61 -9.69
N LEU A 67 -9.52 12.35 -9.26
CA LEU A 67 -10.69 13.14 -9.68
C LEU A 67 -10.66 14.57 -9.14
N ALA A 68 -10.27 14.75 -7.88
CA ALA A 68 -10.17 16.09 -7.28
C ALA A 68 -9.07 16.93 -7.96
N ASN A 69 -8.00 16.32 -8.42
CA ASN A 69 -6.99 17.01 -9.25
C ASN A 69 -7.60 17.54 -10.55
N LYS A 70 -8.48 16.76 -11.19
CA LYS A 70 -9.18 17.20 -12.41
C LYS A 70 -10.17 18.32 -12.14
N ALA A 71 -10.80 18.32 -10.96
CA ALA A 71 -11.74 19.35 -10.52
C ALA A 71 -11.05 20.66 -10.11
N ASN A 72 -9.73 20.64 -9.87
CA ASN A 72 -8.94 21.78 -9.38
C ASN A 72 -9.55 22.43 -8.12
N ASN A 73 -10.01 21.60 -7.16
CA ASN A 73 -10.62 22.03 -5.90
C ASN A 73 -9.66 21.79 -4.72
N PRO A 74 -8.91 22.83 -4.28
CA PRO A 74 -7.94 22.65 -3.19
C PRO A 74 -8.59 22.23 -1.87
N ALA A 75 -9.78 22.76 -1.55
CA ALA A 75 -10.47 22.41 -0.31
C ALA A 75 -10.88 20.91 -0.28
N ARG A 76 -11.31 20.37 -1.43
CA ARG A 76 -11.55 18.95 -1.60
C ARG A 76 -10.26 18.15 -1.46
N MET A 77 -9.19 18.62 -2.10
CA MET A 77 -7.88 17.97 -2.04
C MET A 77 -7.39 17.83 -0.59
N ALA A 78 -7.48 18.87 0.23
CA ALA A 78 -7.07 18.81 1.64
C ALA A 78 -7.85 17.73 2.43
N VAL A 79 -9.16 17.58 2.15
CA VAL A 79 -9.97 16.52 2.78
C VAL A 79 -9.48 15.13 2.36
N LEU A 80 -9.22 14.93 1.08
CA LEU A 80 -8.78 13.65 0.54
C LEU A 80 -7.35 13.27 0.99
N GLN A 81 -6.47 14.25 1.07
CA GLN A 81 -5.13 14.07 1.61
C GLN A 81 -5.18 13.63 3.09
N GLY A 82 -6.06 14.26 3.90
CA GLY A 82 -6.30 13.85 5.28
C GLY A 82 -6.82 12.42 5.39
N MET A 83 -7.78 12.03 4.54
CA MET A 83 -8.29 10.65 4.49
C MET A 83 -7.22 9.65 4.02
N ALA A 84 -6.40 10.00 3.02
CA ALA A 84 -5.30 9.16 2.57
C ALA A 84 -4.29 8.91 3.70
N SER A 85 -3.99 9.94 4.49
CA SER A 85 -3.17 9.79 5.70
C SER A 85 -3.77 8.79 6.68
N GLU A 86 -5.09 8.85 6.95
CA GLU A 86 -5.76 7.87 7.82
C GLU A 86 -5.69 6.45 7.26
N VAL A 87 -5.82 6.28 5.95
CA VAL A 87 -5.70 4.98 5.28
C VAL A 87 -4.30 4.40 5.46
N TYR A 88 -3.25 5.17 5.17
CA TYR A 88 -1.87 4.69 5.31
C TYR A 88 -1.46 4.47 6.77
N HIS A 89 -1.95 5.30 7.69
CA HIS A 89 -1.78 5.09 9.13
C HIS A 89 -2.43 3.78 9.59
N ALA A 90 -3.66 3.50 9.16
CA ALA A 90 -4.36 2.25 9.46
C ALA A 90 -3.66 1.00 8.86
N GLN A 91 -2.89 1.17 7.78
CA GLN A 91 -2.02 0.13 7.22
C GLN A 91 -0.68 -0.03 7.97
N GLY A 92 -0.39 0.82 8.96
CA GLY A 92 0.90 0.89 9.64
C GLY A 92 2.02 1.52 8.81
N ASN A 93 1.67 2.25 7.75
CA ASN A 93 2.64 2.97 6.91
C ASN A 93 2.67 4.46 7.26
N ASP A 94 3.09 4.76 8.49
CA ASP A 94 3.09 6.11 9.04
C ASP A 94 4.01 7.08 8.30
N ALA A 95 5.07 6.57 7.67
CA ALA A 95 5.95 7.41 6.84
C ALA A 95 5.25 7.96 5.59
N GLU A 96 4.38 7.18 4.98
CA GLU A 96 3.56 7.66 3.86
C GLU A 96 2.38 8.51 4.35
N ALA A 97 1.74 8.11 5.46
CA ALA A 97 0.70 8.88 6.10
C ALA A 97 1.14 10.31 6.43
N LEU A 98 2.39 10.48 6.90
CA LEU A 98 2.96 11.80 7.21
C LEU A 98 3.02 12.71 5.99
N LYS A 99 3.41 12.20 4.82
CA LYS A 99 3.46 13.00 3.58
C LYS A 99 2.07 13.54 3.19
N TYR A 100 1.06 12.66 3.29
CA TYR A 100 -0.31 13.04 2.96
C TYR A 100 -0.88 14.07 3.95
N ILE A 101 -0.64 13.90 5.25
CA ILE A 101 -1.16 14.86 6.23
C ILE A 101 -0.43 16.21 6.20
N ASP A 102 0.87 16.20 5.91
CA ASP A 102 1.63 17.44 5.73
C ASP A 102 1.08 18.25 4.56
N GLU A 103 0.76 17.59 3.46
CA GLU A 103 0.15 18.25 2.31
C GLU A 103 -1.26 18.79 2.63
N ALA A 104 -2.07 18.02 3.38
CA ALA A 104 -3.37 18.48 3.85
C ALA A 104 -3.26 19.74 4.72
N CYS A 105 -2.32 19.75 5.69
CA CYS A 105 -2.05 20.91 6.53
C CYS A 105 -1.60 22.12 5.72
N ARG A 106 -0.70 21.93 4.76
CA ARG A 106 -0.20 22.99 3.88
C ARG A 106 -1.35 23.64 3.08
N ILE A 107 -2.23 22.80 2.53
CA ILE A 107 -3.38 23.32 1.76
C ILE A 107 -4.36 24.09 2.67
N GLU A 108 -4.73 23.54 3.84
CA GLU A 108 -5.65 24.23 4.76
C GLU A 108 -5.05 25.55 5.29
N GLN A 109 -3.74 25.61 5.51
CA GLN A 109 -3.04 26.82 5.88
C GLN A 109 -3.10 27.87 4.77
N GLN A 110 -2.92 27.48 3.51
CA GLN A 110 -3.05 28.38 2.35
C GLN A 110 -4.48 28.89 2.14
N LEU A 111 -5.48 28.06 2.47
CA LEU A 111 -6.90 28.41 2.40
C LEU A 111 -7.34 29.31 3.57
N GLY A 112 -6.51 29.47 4.60
CA GLY A 112 -6.84 30.27 5.79
C GLY A 112 -7.97 29.65 6.65
N ASN A 113 -8.22 28.32 6.53
CA ASN A 113 -9.28 27.66 7.28
C ASN A 113 -8.72 27.11 8.59
N GLU A 114 -8.75 27.94 9.65
CA GLU A 114 -8.18 27.60 10.95
C GLU A 114 -8.79 26.32 11.54
N TYR A 115 -10.11 26.19 11.53
CA TYR A 115 -10.78 25.00 12.07
C TYR A 115 -10.30 23.71 11.38
N LYS A 116 -10.29 23.68 10.06
CA LYS A 116 -9.84 22.51 9.32
C LYS A 116 -8.34 22.24 9.52
N LEU A 117 -7.54 23.31 9.60
CA LEU A 117 -6.12 23.15 9.92
C LEU A 117 -5.93 22.47 11.28
N MET A 118 -6.67 22.91 12.32
CA MET A 118 -6.60 22.26 13.64
C MET A 118 -7.02 20.80 13.59
N VAL A 119 -8.03 20.45 12.78
CA VAL A 119 -8.40 19.04 12.53
C VAL A 119 -7.24 18.27 11.90
N ARG A 120 -6.57 18.83 10.87
CA ARG A 120 -5.41 18.17 10.22
C ARG A 120 -4.22 18.04 11.17
N LEU A 121 -3.93 19.05 11.98
CA LEU A 121 -2.86 18.96 12.98
C LEU A 121 -3.14 17.90 14.02
N SER A 122 -4.39 17.75 14.48
CA SER A 122 -4.79 16.65 15.36
C SER A 122 -4.68 15.28 14.67
N GLN A 123 -4.98 15.16 13.37
CA GLN A 123 -4.72 13.93 12.60
C GLN A 123 -3.22 13.64 12.48
N LYS A 124 -2.41 14.67 12.20
CA LYS A 124 -0.94 14.55 12.14
C LYS A 124 -0.35 14.03 13.45
N ALA A 125 -0.89 14.45 14.60
CA ALA A 125 -0.44 13.94 15.88
C ALA A 125 -0.61 12.41 16.00
N SER A 126 -1.68 11.81 15.44
CA SER A 126 -1.83 10.34 15.41
C SER A 126 -0.73 9.65 14.63
N VAL A 127 -0.36 10.21 13.48
CA VAL A 127 0.73 9.69 12.63
C VAL A 127 2.08 9.81 13.36
N LEU A 128 2.33 10.93 14.03
CA LEU A 128 3.55 11.13 14.82
C LEU A 128 3.65 10.16 16.00
N ILE A 129 2.51 9.82 16.64
CA ILE A 129 2.46 8.77 17.67
C ILE A 129 2.87 7.42 17.06
N GLY A 130 2.36 7.08 15.88
CA GLY A 130 2.75 5.86 15.16
C GLY A 130 4.23 5.83 14.74
N LEU A 131 4.83 6.99 14.50
CA LEU A 131 6.27 7.15 14.23
C LEU A 131 7.13 7.22 15.50
N HIS A 132 6.54 7.15 16.69
CA HIS A 132 7.19 7.31 18.01
C HIS A 132 7.77 8.72 18.24
N GLU A 133 7.28 9.73 17.53
CA GLU A 133 7.69 11.13 17.67
C GLU A 133 6.78 11.86 18.68
N TYR A 134 6.73 11.35 19.90
CA TYR A 134 5.77 11.74 20.92
C TYR A 134 5.84 13.22 21.32
N SER A 135 7.05 13.81 21.38
CA SER A 135 7.21 15.23 21.71
C SER A 135 6.57 16.16 20.69
N GLN A 136 6.68 15.83 19.39
CA GLN A 136 6.05 16.60 18.32
C GLN A 136 4.53 16.41 18.34
N ALA A 137 4.06 15.18 18.61
CA ALA A 137 2.64 14.91 18.78
C ALA A 137 2.03 15.71 19.94
N GLU A 138 2.71 15.74 21.07
CA GLU A 138 2.31 16.50 22.25
C GLU A 138 2.25 18.01 21.98
N GLU A 139 3.22 18.57 21.24
CA GLU A 139 3.22 19.98 20.84
C GLU A 139 1.98 20.33 20.00
N LEU A 140 1.66 19.52 18.99
CA LEU A 140 0.48 19.72 18.16
C LEU A 140 -0.83 19.59 18.96
N LEU A 141 -0.91 18.60 19.84
CA LEU A 141 -2.10 18.38 20.66
C LEU A 141 -2.29 19.46 21.72
N SER A 142 -1.20 20.06 22.22
CA SER A 142 -1.27 21.21 23.14
C SER A 142 -1.89 22.46 22.50
N GLN A 143 -1.85 22.56 21.19
CA GLN A 143 -2.50 23.63 20.43
C GLN A 143 -3.95 23.26 20.06
N THR A 144 -4.17 22.04 19.59
CA THR A 144 -5.48 21.62 19.03
C THR A 144 -6.51 21.33 20.12
N THR A 145 -6.11 20.73 21.27
CA THR A 145 -7.04 20.36 22.34
C THR A 145 -7.76 21.57 22.95
N PRO A 146 -7.09 22.64 23.40
CA PRO A 146 -7.76 23.80 23.94
C PRO A 146 -8.53 24.60 22.87
N TYR A 147 -8.11 24.52 21.61
CA TYR A 147 -8.86 25.11 20.52
C TYR A 147 -10.26 24.48 20.40
N PHE A 148 -10.35 23.15 20.31
CA PHE A 148 -11.63 22.45 20.21
C PHE A 148 -12.50 22.63 21.45
N GLU A 149 -11.91 22.69 22.64
CA GLU A 149 -12.63 23.03 23.86
C GLU A 149 -13.27 24.42 23.79
N THR A 150 -12.49 25.44 23.36
CA THR A 150 -12.92 26.83 23.29
C THR A 150 -14.07 27.04 22.31
N ILE A 151 -14.04 26.35 21.16
CA ILE A 151 -15.12 26.47 20.15
C ILE A 151 -16.32 25.57 20.46
N GLY A 152 -16.27 24.74 21.53
CA GLY A 152 -17.32 23.82 21.92
C GLY A 152 -17.49 22.60 21.02
N ASP A 153 -16.50 22.25 20.21
CA ASP A 153 -16.50 21.01 19.41
C ASP A 153 -16.15 19.81 20.31
N LYS A 154 -17.16 19.30 21.00
CA LYS A 154 -17.03 18.19 21.94
C LYS A 154 -16.43 16.94 21.32
N GLN A 155 -16.76 16.64 20.06
CA GLN A 155 -16.24 15.45 19.38
C GLN A 155 -14.73 15.56 19.13
N SER A 156 -14.31 16.65 18.49
CA SER A 156 -12.87 16.87 18.20
C SER A 156 -12.07 17.05 19.50
N TYR A 157 -12.64 17.66 20.54
CA TYR A 157 -12.05 17.78 21.85
C TYR A 157 -11.80 16.39 22.48
N GLY A 158 -12.82 15.52 22.55
CA GLY A 158 -12.69 14.17 23.07
C GLY A 158 -11.67 13.33 22.32
N ILE A 159 -11.68 13.39 20.98
CA ILE A 159 -10.70 12.73 20.13
C ILE A 159 -9.27 13.23 20.41
N SER A 160 -9.11 14.55 20.56
CA SER A 160 -7.80 15.16 20.85
C SER A 160 -7.29 14.78 22.24
N CYS A 161 -8.18 14.71 23.24
CA CYS A 161 -7.86 14.20 24.57
C CYS A 161 -7.43 12.71 24.51
N ASN A 162 -8.08 11.86 23.72
CA ASN A 162 -7.64 10.47 23.53
C ASN A 162 -6.22 10.39 22.97
N LYS A 163 -5.90 11.19 21.99
CA LYS A 163 -4.56 11.25 21.39
C LYS A 163 -3.52 11.77 22.40
N MET A 164 -3.87 12.78 23.18
CA MET A 164 -3.00 13.26 24.25
C MET A 164 -2.77 12.15 25.28
N GLY A 165 -3.83 11.47 25.74
CA GLY A 165 -3.72 10.32 26.63
C GLY A 165 -2.80 9.23 26.11
N MET A 166 -2.94 8.87 24.82
CA MET A 166 -2.05 7.91 24.16
C MET A 166 -0.59 8.41 24.12
N THR A 167 -0.39 9.68 23.82
CA THR A 167 0.95 10.29 23.81
C THR A 167 1.62 10.22 25.18
N GLN A 168 0.87 10.52 26.24
CA GLN A 168 1.36 10.42 27.63
C GLN A 168 1.65 8.97 28.01
N LEU A 169 0.77 8.04 27.65
CA LEU A 169 0.95 6.61 27.92
C LEU A 169 2.22 6.05 27.26
N CYS A 170 2.45 6.41 25.99
CA CYS A 170 3.66 6.03 25.27
C CYS A 170 4.95 6.64 25.85
N GLN A 171 4.85 7.68 26.64
CA GLN A 171 5.96 8.30 27.38
C GLN A 171 6.04 7.83 28.85
N GLU A 172 5.31 6.77 29.20
CA GLU A 172 5.25 6.19 30.55
C GLU A 172 4.74 7.18 31.61
N ARG A 173 3.93 8.18 31.23
CA ARG A 173 3.29 9.17 32.09
C ARG A 173 1.84 8.76 32.37
N ASP A 174 1.68 7.61 33.05
CA ASP A 174 0.37 6.95 33.22
C ASP A 174 -0.67 7.83 33.95
N ALA A 175 -0.28 8.63 34.91
CA ALA A 175 -1.20 9.50 35.66
C ALA A 175 -1.82 10.59 34.78
N GLU A 176 -1.01 11.23 33.93
CA GLU A 176 -1.45 12.21 32.96
C GLU A 176 -2.30 11.55 31.87
N ALA A 177 -1.88 10.38 31.39
CA ALA A 177 -2.64 9.59 30.40
C ALA A 177 -4.05 9.29 30.91
N VAL A 178 -4.19 8.78 32.13
CA VAL A 178 -5.48 8.50 32.78
C VAL A 178 -6.35 9.74 32.88
N ALA A 179 -5.76 10.91 33.21
CA ALA A 179 -6.51 12.16 33.29
C ALA A 179 -7.14 12.53 31.90
N TYR A 180 -6.35 12.49 30.85
CA TYR A 180 -6.83 12.79 29.50
C TYR A 180 -7.85 11.76 28.98
N PHE A 181 -7.61 10.48 29.17
CA PHE A 181 -8.58 9.44 28.77
C PHE A 181 -9.89 9.55 29.53
N ARG A 182 -9.88 9.98 30.82
CA ARG A 182 -11.10 10.20 31.59
C ARG A 182 -11.89 11.41 31.08
N LEU A 183 -11.23 12.50 30.73
CA LEU A 183 -11.87 13.65 30.05
C LEU A 183 -12.52 13.21 28.74
N ALA A 184 -11.76 12.50 27.91
CA ALA A 184 -12.26 11.99 26.64
C ALA A 184 -13.48 11.07 26.82
N ALA A 185 -13.39 10.08 27.73
CA ALA A 185 -14.47 9.15 28.00
C ALA A 185 -15.78 9.85 28.41
N ASN A 186 -15.69 10.85 29.30
CA ASN A 186 -16.86 11.59 29.77
C ASN A 186 -17.51 12.39 28.64
N VAL A 187 -16.72 13.13 27.87
CA VAL A 187 -17.23 13.98 26.80
C VAL A 187 -17.81 13.13 25.64
N LEU A 188 -17.13 12.05 25.27
CA LEU A 188 -17.57 11.18 24.18
C LEU A 188 -18.80 10.38 24.56
N GLN A 189 -18.91 9.93 25.82
CA GLN A 189 -20.11 9.32 26.36
C GLN A 189 -21.30 10.28 26.33
N GLU A 190 -21.11 11.55 26.72
CA GLU A 190 -22.16 12.58 26.71
C GLU A 190 -22.75 12.77 25.31
N ILE A 191 -21.93 12.78 24.26
CA ILE A 191 -22.38 12.95 22.88
C ILE A 191 -22.76 11.64 22.20
N GLY A 192 -22.64 10.50 22.89
CA GLY A 192 -22.96 9.18 22.35
C GLY A 192 -21.99 8.66 21.29
N ASP A 193 -20.76 9.15 21.22
CA ASP A 193 -19.71 8.67 20.33
C ASP A 193 -19.05 7.41 20.89
N LYS A 194 -19.75 6.28 20.76
CA LYS A 194 -19.31 4.99 21.29
C LYS A 194 -17.96 4.53 20.75
N GLY A 195 -17.65 4.86 19.50
CA GLY A 195 -16.40 4.45 18.85
C GLY A 195 -15.18 5.09 19.52
N ASN A 196 -15.21 6.38 19.69
CA ASN A 196 -14.14 7.10 20.35
C ASN A 196 -14.16 6.91 21.89
N GLU A 197 -15.33 6.72 22.53
CA GLU A 197 -15.43 6.30 23.94
C GLU A 197 -14.73 4.97 24.16
N MET A 198 -14.88 4.01 23.27
CA MET A 198 -14.20 2.70 23.37
C MET A 198 -12.68 2.86 23.42
N HIS A 199 -12.09 3.74 22.61
CA HIS A 199 -10.66 4.04 22.67
C HIS A 199 -10.26 4.66 24.01
N SER A 200 -11.08 5.56 24.56
CA SER A 200 -10.84 6.15 25.89
C SER A 200 -10.84 5.08 26.99
N ARG A 201 -11.82 4.16 26.96
CA ARG A 201 -11.92 3.07 27.96
C ARG A 201 -10.73 2.11 27.89
N LYS A 202 -10.26 1.80 26.67
CA LYS A 202 -9.03 1.03 26.48
C LYS A 202 -7.83 1.73 27.09
N GLY A 203 -7.64 3.02 26.82
CA GLY A 203 -6.56 3.81 27.38
C GLY A 203 -6.62 3.93 28.89
N LEU A 204 -7.82 4.08 29.49
CA LEU A 204 -8.02 4.03 30.94
C LEU A 204 -7.62 2.68 31.53
N TYR A 205 -8.01 1.57 30.90
CA TYR A 205 -7.61 0.24 31.31
C TYR A 205 -6.08 0.11 31.32
N GLU A 206 -5.42 0.50 30.23
CA GLU A 206 -3.96 0.40 30.10
C GLU A 206 -3.22 1.27 31.12
N GLY A 207 -3.61 2.53 31.29
CA GLY A 207 -2.97 3.47 32.21
C GLY A 207 -3.25 3.20 33.72
N LEU A 208 -4.37 2.54 34.04
CA LEU A 208 -4.71 2.17 35.41
C LEU A 208 -4.17 0.81 35.83
N TRP A 209 -3.71 -0.02 34.91
CA TRP A 209 -3.37 -1.42 35.16
C TRP A 209 -2.37 -1.59 36.32
N SER A 210 -1.34 -0.78 36.36
CA SER A 210 -0.29 -0.86 37.38
C SER A 210 -0.66 -0.17 38.72
N SER A 211 -1.47 0.91 38.64
CA SER A 211 -1.75 1.77 39.82
C SER A 211 -3.06 1.40 40.52
N ASN A 212 -4.07 0.96 39.79
CA ASN A 212 -5.40 0.61 40.31
C ASN A 212 -6.05 -0.51 39.47
N PRO A 213 -5.66 -1.79 39.72
CA PRO A 213 -6.16 -2.93 38.95
C PRO A 213 -7.68 -3.13 38.99
N ASP A 214 -8.32 -2.77 40.14
CA ASP A 214 -9.79 -2.90 40.23
C ASP A 214 -10.52 -1.92 39.31
N SER A 215 -10.07 -0.67 39.32
CA SER A 215 -10.61 0.32 38.36
C SER A 215 -10.28 -0.06 36.91
N ALA A 216 -9.08 -0.55 36.65
CA ALA A 216 -8.70 -1.03 35.31
C ALA A 216 -9.64 -2.13 34.79
N ARG A 217 -10.04 -3.08 35.65
CA ARG A 217 -10.98 -4.14 35.30
C ARG A 217 -12.36 -3.60 34.89
N ILE A 218 -12.85 -2.59 35.63
CA ILE A 218 -14.14 -1.94 35.28
C ILE A 218 -14.07 -1.29 33.91
N GLU A 219 -12.97 -0.60 33.61
CA GLU A 219 -12.80 0.04 32.29
C GLU A 219 -12.62 -0.99 31.16
N LEU A 220 -11.97 -2.13 31.43
CA LEU A 220 -11.88 -3.25 30.48
C LEU A 220 -13.25 -3.87 30.19
N GLU A 221 -14.10 -4.07 31.21
CA GLU A 221 -15.48 -4.56 31.03
C GLU A 221 -16.25 -3.58 30.14
N ARG A 222 -16.19 -2.28 30.42
CA ARG A 222 -16.85 -1.25 29.61
C ARG A 222 -16.31 -1.17 28.19
N PHE A 223 -14.99 -1.31 28.00
CA PHE A 223 -14.38 -1.41 26.68
C PHE A 223 -14.94 -2.59 25.88
N ASN A 224 -15.06 -3.79 26.51
CA ASN A 224 -15.59 -4.98 25.85
C ASN A 224 -17.06 -4.82 25.47
N GLU A 225 -17.90 -4.24 26.36
CA GLU A 225 -19.31 -3.94 26.05
C GLU A 225 -19.45 -3.03 24.82
N LEU A 226 -18.66 -1.96 24.75
CA LEU A 226 -18.66 -1.03 23.62
C LEU A 226 -18.16 -1.72 22.35
N LYS A 227 -17.07 -2.50 22.46
CA LYS A 227 -16.52 -3.28 21.36
C LYS A 227 -17.54 -4.25 20.79
N ASP A 228 -18.21 -5.03 21.62
CA ASP A 228 -19.25 -5.99 21.18
C ASP A 228 -20.46 -5.29 20.53
N SER A 229 -20.79 -4.09 21.04
CA SER A 229 -21.87 -3.25 20.47
C SER A 229 -21.50 -2.69 19.09
N LEU A 230 -20.23 -2.38 18.84
CA LEU A 230 -19.75 -1.72 17.62
C LEU A 230 -19.26 -2.73 16.58
N TYR A 231 -18.49 -3.73 17.03
CA TYR A 231 -17.92 -4.74 16.14
C TYR A 231 -18.88 -5.94 16.03
N ASN A 232 -19.88 -5.78 15.21
CA ASN A 232 -20.57 -6.96 14.71
C ASN A 232 -19.66 -7.62 13.65
N ILE A 233 -18.90 -8.66 14.07
CA ILE A 233 -18.02 -9.45 13.20
C ILE A 233 -18.75 -9.87 11.94
N ALA A 234 -20.04 -10.22 12.03
CA ALA A 234 -20.89 -10.53 10.88
C ALA A 234 -21.00 -9.37 9.89
N SER A 235 -20.92 -8.11 10.35
CA SER A 235 -21.00 -6.95 9.46
C SER A 235 -19.70 -6.72 8.66
N ALA A 236 -18.55 -6.98 9.25
CA ALA A 236 -17.26 -6.91 8.55
C ALA A 236 -17.08 -8.07 7.54
N GLU A 237 -17.49 -9.27 7.93
CA GLU A 237 -17.52 -10.45 7.04
C GLU A 237 -18.52 -10.30 5.89
N SER A 238 -19.66 -9.69 6.16
CA SER A 238 -20.70 -9.37 5.17
C SER A 238 -20.17 -8.37 4.14
N LEU A 239 -19.46 -7.33 4.58
CA LEU A 239 -18.80 -6.39 3.67
C LEU A 239 -17.70 -7.06 2.87
N ALA A 240 -16.89 -7.95 3.48
CA ALA A 240 -15.86 -8.71 2.77
C ALA A 240 -16.47 -9.63 1.69
N ARG A 241 -17.58 -10.29 1.99
CA ARG A 241 -18.34 -11.07 1.00
C ARG A 241 -18.93 -10.20 -0.11
N TYR A 242 -19.54 -9.08 0.25
CA TYR A 242 -20.05 -8.12 -0.72
C TYR A 242 -18.94 -7.62 -1.66
N ASN A 243 -17.73 -7.38 -1.13
CA ASN A 243 -16.57 -7.01 -1.95
C ASN A 243 -16.09 -8.14 -2.85
N ALA A 244 -16.11 -9.38 -2.37
CA ALA A 244 -15.71 -10.54 -3.17
C ALA A 244 -16.68 -10.77 -4.35
N GLU A 245 -17.98 -10.51 -4.15
CA GLU A 245 -19.01 -10.72 -5.16
C GLU A 245 -19.20 -9.51 -6.11
N PHE A 246 -19.13 -8.29 -5.57
CA PHE A 246 -19.48 -7.06 -6.31
C PHE A 246 -18.47 -5.93 -6.18
N GLY A 247 -17.49 -6.07 -5.29
CA GLY A 247 -16.79 -4.93 -4.69
C GLY A 247 -15.80 -4.24 -5.57
N THR A 248 -15.13 -4.96 -6.43
CA THR A 248 -14.06 -4.40 -7.26
C THR A 248 -14.39 -4.43 -8.74
N ASP A 249 -15.51 -5.05 -9.14
CA ASP A 249 -15.84 -5.25 -10.55
C ASP A 249 -15.82 -3.95 -11.35
N TRP A 250 -16.37 -2.87 -10.80
CA TRP A 250 -16.39 -1.59 -11.50
C TRP A 250 -15.01 -0.89 -11.49
N LEU A 251 -14.27 -0.93 -10.37
CA LEU A 251 -12.88 -0.41 -10.30
C LEU A 251 -11.94 -1.24 -11.15
N GLN A 252 -12.09 -2.56 -11.15
CA GLN A 252 -11.34 -3.45 -12.01
C GLN A 252 -11.70 -3.23 -13.48
N HIS A 253 -12.99 -3.08 -13.79
CA HIS A 253 -13.45 -2.81 -15.15
C HIS A 253 -12.96 -1.46 -15.67
N GLU A 254 -12.96 -0.42 -14.85
CA GLU A 254 -12.39 0.89 -15.19
C GLU A 254 -10.86 0.80 -15.36
N ASN A 255 -10.16 0.10 -14.47
CA ASN A 255 -8.73 -0.15 -14.58
C ASN A 255 -8.38 -0.97 -15.83
N GLU A 256 -9.18 -1.96 -16.17
CA GLU A 256 -9.01 -2.73 -17.42
C GLU A 256 -9.27 -1.88 -18.65
N GLN A 257 -10.30 -1.04 -18.63
CA GLN A 257 -10.56 -0.08 -19.70
C GLN A 257 -9.43 0.95 -19.84
N GLN A 258 -8.89 1.48 -18.75
CA GLN A 258 -7.73 2.38 -18.78
C GLN A 258 -6.48 1.67 -19.30
N LYS A 259 -6.19 0.45 -18.82
CA LYS A 259 -5.10 -0.39 -19.35
C LYS A 259 -5.28 -0.70 -20.82
N ALA A 260 -6.51 -0.98 -21.25
CA ALA A 260 -6.83 -1.22 -22.65
C ALA A 260 -6.64 0.05 -23.51
N ARG A 261 -7.04 1.24 -23.01
CA ARG A 261 -6.78 2.53 -23.67
C ARG A 261 -5.29 2.82 -23.78
N THR A 262 -4.55 2.63 -22.67
CA THR A 262 -3.08 2.81 -22.64
C THR A 262 -2.38 1.85 -23.60
N ARG A 263 -2.78 0.56 -23.63
CA ARG A 263 -2.27 -0.41 -24.62
C ARG A 263 -2.56 0.03 -26.06
N LYS A 264 -3.76 0.53 -26.35
CA LYS A 264 -4.10 1.06 -27.70
C LYS A 264 -3.22 2.24 -28.08
N ILE A 265 -2.95 3.17 -27.16
CA ILE A 265 -2.07 4.33 -27.39
C ILE A 265 -0.63 3.85 -27.65
N ILE A 266 -0.13 2.90 -26.87
CA ILE A 266 1.21 2.33 -27.05
C ILE A 266 1.32 1.62 -28.41
N VAL A 267 0.33 0.78 -28.75
CA VAL A 267 0.30 0.08 -30.04
C VAL A 267 0.24 1.08 -31.20
N PHE A 268 -0.60 2.10 -31.09
CA PHE A 268 -0.69 3.16 -32.09
C PHE A 268 0.64 3.91 -32.25
N GLY A 269 1.29 4.25 -31.13
CA GLY A 269 2.62 4.87 -31.13
C GLY A 269 3.70 3.99 -31.77
N LEU A 270 3.70 2.69 -31.51
CA LEU A 270 4.60 1.72 -32.13
C LEU A 270 4.35 1.60 -33.64
N VAL A 271 3.09 1.53 -34.06
CA VAL A 271 2.72 1.51 -35.47
C VAL A 271 3.19 2.78 -36.20
N LEU A 272 2.99 3.94 -35.56
CA LEU A 272 3.46 5.21 -36.09
C LEU A 272 4.99 5.26 -36.23
N LEU A 273 5.73 4.76 -35.23
CA LEU A 273 7.20 4.66 -35.30
C LEU A 273 7.66 3.74 -36.42
N ILE A 274 6.98 2.60 -36.65
CA ILE A 274 7.28 1.69 -37.75
C ILE A 274 7.01 2.38 -39.08
N LEU A 275 5.91 3.13 -39.22
CA LEU A 275 5.59 3.87 -40.43
C LEU A 275 6.64 4.96 -40.72
N ILE A 276 7.08 5.68 -39.71
CA ILE A 276 8.15 6.68 -39.82
C ILE A 276 9.47 6.00 -40.25
N ALA A 277 9.83 4.90 -39.57
CA ALA A 277 11.04 4.15 -39.93
C ALA A 277 10.99 3.63 -41.36
N MET A 278 9.82 3.13 -41.82
CA MET A 278 9.61 2.68 -43.18
C MET A 278 9.69 3.83 -44.20
N ALA A 279 9.13 5.00 -43.85
CA ALA A 279 9.23 6.19 -44.70
C ALA A 279 10.69 6.67 -44.83
N VAL A 280 11.43 6.71 -43.72
CA VAL A 280 12.86 7.03 -43.73
C VAL A 280 13.66 6.01 -44.55
N TRP A 281 13.39 4.72 -44.38
CA TRP A 281 14.02 3.66 -45.17
C TRP A 281 13.75 3.80 -46.64
N LEU A 282 12.49 4.11 -47.05
CA LEU A 282 12.13 4.36 -48.43
C LEU A 282 12.84 5.58 -49.02
N LEU A 283 12.95 6.66 -48.22
CA LEU A 283 13.72 7.85 -48.62
C LEU A 283 15.22 7.55 -48.78
N MET A 284 15.79 6.78 -47.84
CA MET A 284 17.18 6.34 -47.96
C MET A 284 17.39 5.43 -49.17
N ARG A 285 16.47 4.49 -49.42
CA ARG A 285 16.52 3.60 -50.61
C ARG A 285 16.38 4.38 -51.92
N ARG A 286 15.54 5.42 -51.95
CA ARG A 286 15.46 6.35 -53.10
C ARG A 286 16.78 7.11 -53.28
N ARG A 287 17.37 7.64 -52.22
CA ARG A 287 18.70 8.33 -52.26
C ARG A 287 19.83 7.40 -52.72
N MET A 288 19.80 6.14 -52.24
CA MET A 288 20.79 5.14 -52.68
C MET A 288 20.63 4.82 -54.17
N LYS A 289 19.40 4.60 -54.66
CA LYS A 289 19.16 4.38 -56.13
C LYS A 289 19.63 5.57 -56.97
N ILE A 290 19.37 6.80 -56.52
CA ILE A 290 19.85 8.02 -57.20
C ILE A 290 21.36 8.06 -57.22
N ARG A 291 22.04 7.66 -56.13
CA ARG A 291 23.52 7.59 -56.06
C ARG A 291 24.06 6.45 -56.92
N GLU A 292 23.43 5.28 -56.96
CA GLU A 292 23.82 4.17 -57.82
C GLU A 292 23.69 4.53 -59.29
N THR A 293 22.59 5.20 -59.68
CA THR A 293 22.42 5.67 -61.07
C THR A 293 23.45 6.74 -61.44
N ALA A 294 23.72 7.67 -60.50
CA ALA A 294 24.76 8.67 -60.71
C ALA A 294 26.18 8.05 -60.77
N LEU A 295 26.48 7.05 -59.94
CA LEU A 295 27.75 6.30 -59.98
C LEU A 295 27.86 5.47 -61.27
N GLN A 296 26.77 4.81 -61.72
CA GLN A 296 26.79 4.09 -62.99
C GLN A 296 26.97 5.02 -64.18
N THR A 297 26.39 6.21 -64.16
CA THR A 297 26.62 7.23 -65.19
C THR A 297 28.10 7.65 -65.22
N ILE A 298 28.73 7.90 -64.03
CA ILE A 298 30.14 8.22 -63.90
C ILE A 298 31.03 7.03 -64.31
N ILE A 299 30.67 5.80 -63.93
CA ILE A 299 31.41 4.58 -64.33
C ILE A 299 31.33 4.38 -65.86
N ASN A 300 30.16 4.61 -66.46
CA ASN A 300 30.01 4.52 -67.92
C ASN A 300 30.76 5.63 -68.63
N GLU A 301 30.89 6.84 -68.06
CA GLU A 301 31.73 7.90 -68.59
C GLU A 301 33.22 7.59 -68.40
N LEU A 302 33.63 6.93 -67.28
CA LEU A 302 35.03 6.54 -67.03
C LEU A 302 35.44 5.27 -67.81
N GLN A 303 34.50 4.31 -68.04
CA GLN A 303 34.76 3.12 -68.85
C GLN A 303 34.88 3.43 -70.35
N GLY A 304 34.42 4.60 -70.77
CA GLY A 304 34.73 5.13 -72.08
C GLY A 304 36.20 5.58 -72.26
N ASN A 305 36.95 5.70 -71.16
CA ASN A 305 38.29 6.30 -71.20
C ASN A 305 39.45 5.48 -70.60
N GLU A 306 39.21 4.28 -70.04
CA GLU A 306 40.36 3.49 -69.48
C GLU A 306 40.12 1.98 -69.57
N ARG A 307 40.63 1.34 -70.62
CA ARG A 307 41.22 0.01 -70.53
C ARG A 307 42.65 0.23 -70.05
N ALA A 308 42.90 0.02 -68.75
CA ALA A 308 44.18 -0.50 -68.19
C ALA A 308 44.22 -0.49 -66.66
N ASN A 309 44.62 -1.63 -66.11
CA ASN A 309 45.25 -1.89 -64.81
C ASN A 309 44.38 -2.15 -63.56
N ALA A 310 44.29 -3.45 -63.22
CA ALA A 310 44.10 -3.99 -61.86
C ALA A 310 45.43 -3.93 -61.04
N PRO A 311 45.63 -4.29 -59.74
CA PRO A 311 44.93 -5.29 -58.96
C PRO A 311 44.71 -5.04 -57.42
N GLN A 312 43.86 -5.85 -56.80
CA GLN A 312 43.95 -6.69 -55.56
C GLN A 312 44.01 -6.13 -54.12
N GLU A 313 43.14 -6.80 -53.35
CA GLU A 313 43.30 -7.23 -51.91
C GLU A 313 43.10 -6.20 -50.80
N SER A 314 42.43 -6.45 -49.68
CA SER A 314 42.14 -7.61 -48.85
C SER A 314 41.14 -7.27 -47.73
N GLN A 315 40.44 -8.28 -47.23
CA GLN A 315 39.74 -8.32 -45.92
C GLN A 315 40.77 -8.46 -44.80
N PRO A 316 40.45 -8.52 -43.49
CA PRO A 316 39.25 -9.08 -42.80
C PRO A 316 38.85 -8.51 -41.41
N SER A 317 37.84 -9.14 -40.88
CA SER A 317 37.56 -9.61 -39.47
C SER A 317 36.90 -8.68 -38.45
N GLU A 318 35.72 -9.08 -38.01
CA GLU A 318 35.38 -9.75 -36.73
C GLU A 318 35.73 -8.98 -35.46
N GLN A 319 34.93 -8.86 -34.42
CA GLN A 319 34.13 -9.80 -33.66
C GLN A 319 33.29 -9.08 -32.56
N PRO A 320 32.53 -9.80 -31.72
CA PRO A 320 31.33 -9.37 -31.03
C PRO A 320 31.56 -9.14 -29.53
N SER A 321 30.59 -8.59 -28.83
CA SER A 321 30.56 -8.64 -27.36
C SER A 321 29.16 -8.59 -26.85
N GLU A 322 28.78 -9.56 -26.21
CA GLU A 322 28.76 -9.93 -24.78
C GLU A 322 27.67 -9.25 -23.96
N SER A 323 26.78 -10.10 -23.52
CA SER A 323 25.79 -9.92 -22.47
C SER A 323 26.48 -9.75 -21.11
N SER A 324 26.11 -8.75 -20.34
CA SER A 324 26.57 -8.59 -18.96
C SER A 324 25.63 -9.23 -17.96
N GLU A 325 26.12 -10.27 -17.28
CA GLU A 325 25.60 -10.79 -16.01
C GLU A 325 25.87 -9.81 -14.85
N PRO A 326 25.07 -9.83 -13.76
CA PRO A 326 25.23 -8.93 -12.63
C PRO A 326 26.42 -9.32 -11.76
N THR A 327 27.29 -8.37 -11.52
CA THR A 327 28.57 -8.47 -10.83
C THR A 327 28.48 -8.72 -9.33
N GLY A 328 29.26 -9.67 -8.91
CA GLY A 328 29.99 -10.00 -7.66
C GLY A 328 29.29 -9.84 -6.30
N ALA A 329 29.08 -8.66 -5.82
CA ALA A 329 28.76 -8.39 -4.41
C ALA A 329 27.27 -8.61 -4.02
N ASP A 330 26.35 -8.34 -4.92
CA ASP A 330 24.89 -8.51 -4.67
C ASP A 330 24.47 -9.97 -4.83
N GLY A 331 25.07 -10.69 -5.77
CA GLY A 331 24.90 -12.14 -5.93
C GLY A 331 25.44 -12.91 -4.73
N GLU A 332 26.59 -12.53 -4.19
CA GLU A 332 27.18 -13.14 -2.99
C GLU A 332 26.32 -12.90 -1.75
N LEU A 333 25.77 -11.70 -1.59
CA LEU A 333 24.83 -11.39 -0.49
C LEU A 333 23.60 -12.28 -0.54
N LEU A 334 22.95 -12.41 -1.70
CA LEU A 334 21.75 -13.25 -1.86
C LEU A 334 22.08 -14.73 -1.65
N SER A 335 23.18 -15.22 -2.17
CA SER A 335 23.65 -16.61 -1.97
C SER A 335 23.87 -16.91 -0.49
N ARG A 336 24.48 -15.99 0.26
CA ARG A 336 24.69 -16.11 1.68
C ARG A 336 23.39 -16.11 2.48
N VAL A 337 22.43 -15.23 2.13
CA VAL A 337 21.07 -15.26 2.70
C VAL A 337 20.39 -16.60 2.46
N VAL A 338 20.43 -17.10 1.23
CA VAL A 338 19.83 -18.41 0.87
C VAL A 338 20.47 -19.54 1.68
N ALA A 339 21.78 -19.55 1.85
CA ALA A 339 22.50 -20.58 2.61
C ALA A 339 22.10 -20.57 4.09
N ILE A 340 22.05 -19.39 4.73
CA ILE A 340 21.64 -19.24 6.14
C ILE A 340 20.17 -19.69 6.32
N VAL A 341 19.28 -19.24 5.46
CA VAL A 341 17.86 -19.64 5.53
C VAL A 341 17.71 -21.14 5.40
N LYS A 342 18.33 -21.76 4.40
CA LYS A 342 18.26 -23.23 4.20
C LYS A 342 18.80 -24.03 5.37
N SER A 343 19.86 -23.57 6.03
CA SER A 343 20.47 -24.29 7.16
C SER A 343 19.70 -24.16 8.48
N ARG A 344 18.88 -23.10 8.63
CA ARG A 344 18.26 -22.80 9.93
C ARG A 344 16.73 -22.65 9.90
N MET A 345 16.07 -22.73 8.74
CA MET A 345 14.64 -22.46 8.63
C MET A 345 13.73 -23.39 9.43
N SER A 346 14.21 -24.59 9.79
CA SER A 346 13.48 -25.56 10.64
C SER A 346 13.61 -25.29 12.15
N GLN A 347 14.42 -24.31 12.57
CA GLN A 347 14.60 -23.98 13.97
C GLN A 347 13.51 -23.00 14.42
N GLU A 348 12.84 -23.29 15.55
CA GLU A 348 11.77 -22.42 16.10
C GLU A 348 12.23 -20.99 16.41
N SER A 349 13.52 -20.81 16.73
CA SER A 349 14.10 -19.49 17.02
C SER A 349 14.52 -18.70 15.78
N PHE A 350 14.31 -19.21 14.54
CA PHE A 350 14.77 -18.54 13.34
C PHE A 350 13.82 -17.41 12.93
N THR A 351 14.26 -16.18 13.16
CA THR A 351 13.55 -14.93 12.84
C THR A 351 14.34 -14.10 11.83
N ILE A 352 13.72 -13.04 11.31
CA ILE A 352 14.42 -12.06 10.44
C ILE A 352 15.52 -11.33 11.23
N GLU A 353 15.35 -11.15 12.52
CA GLU A 353 16.33 -10.56 13.42
C GLU A 353 17.57 -11.44 13.54
N THR A 354 17.39 -12.76 13.71
CA THR A 354 18.52 -13.71 13.77
C THR A 354 19.24 -13.78 12.43
N LEU A 355 18.50 -13.77 11.32
CA LEU A 355 19.09 -13.69 9.97
C LEU A 355 19.93 -12.42 9.80
N ALA A 356 19.42 -11.26 10.22
CA ALA A 356 20.15 -9.99 10.12
C ALA A 356 21.41 -9.99 10.98
N SER A 357 21.34 -10.56 12.20
CA SER A 357 22.48 -10.71 13.09
C SER A 357 23.58 -11.60 12.47
N GLU A 358 23.22 -12.75 11.86
CA GLU A 358 24.17 -13.63 11.17
C GLU A 358 24.79 -13.01 9.91
N MET A 359 24.07 -12.07 9.30
CA MET A 359 24.57 -11.24 8.20
C MET A 359 25.39 -10.04 8.69
N CYS A 360 25.65 -9.93 9.99
CA CYS A 360 26.37 -8.81 10.63
C CYS A 360 25.75 -7.44 10.28
N THR A 361 24.41 -7.35 10.26
CA THR A 361 23.68 -6.13 9.88
C THR A 361 22.39 -5.97 10.69
N THR A 362 21.76 -4.80 10.60
CA THR A 362 20.45 -4.59 11.22
C THR A 362 19.33 -5.08 10.29
N ARG A 363 18.17 -5.46 10.89
CA ARG A 363 16.96 -5.83 10.14
C ARG A 363 16.57 -4.81 9.09
N GLY A 364 16.62 -3.50 9.44
CA GLY A 364 16.27 -2.41 8.51
C GLY A 364 17.25 -2.29 7.34
N SER A 365 18.55 -2.45 7.59
CA SER A 365 19.57 -2.41 6.56
C SER A 365 19.48 -3.62 5.62
N LEU A 366 19.29 -4.83 6.20
CA LEU A 366 19.09 -6.06 5.42
C LEU A 366 17.86 -5.93 4.51
N ASN A 367 16.74 -5.46 5.06
CA ASN A 367 15.50 -5.29 4.30
C ASN A 367 15.66 -4.30 3.15
N ARG A 368 16.35 -3.19 3.38
CA ARG A 368 16.62 -2.17 2.34
C ARG A 368 17.46 -2.73 1.20
N ARG A 369 18.53 -3.48 1.54
CA ARG A 369 19.40 -4.10 0.54
C ARG A 369 18.71 -5.20 -0.27
N ILE A 370 18.02 -6.13 0.41
CA ILE A 370 17.27 -7.19 -0.28
C ILE A 370 16.18 -6.59 -1.17
N LYS A 371 15.45 -5.58 -0.69
CA LYS A 371 14.42 -4.91 -1.49
C LYS A 371 14.99 -4.16 -2.69
N ALA A 372 16.17 -3.56 -2.57
CA ALA A 372 16.84 -2.91 -3.70
C ALA A 372 17.24 -3.92 -4.79
N ILE A 373 17.71 -5.12 -4.41
CA ILE A 373 18.17 -6.14 -5.36
C ILE A 373 17.00 -6.95 -5.94
N THR A 374 16.03 -7.34 -5.10
CA THR A 374 14.99 -8.32 -5.47
C THR A 374 13.60 -7.71 -5.71
N GLY A 375 13.40 -6.45 -5.33
CA GLY A 375 12.09 -5.77 -5.38
C GLY A 375 11.13 -6.16 -4.25
N VAL A 376 11.46 -7.16 -3.40
CA VAL A 376 10.58 -7.66 -2.34
C VAL A 376 11.22 -7.50 -0.96
N THR A 377 10.38 -7.51 0.10
CA THR A 377 10.88 -7.42 1.47
C THR A 377 11.66 -8.68 1.87
N THR A 378 12.54 -8.56 2.87
CA THR A 378 13.29 -9.71 3.41
C THR A 378 12.34 -10.85 3.83
N GLN A 379 11.22 -10.52 4.44
CA GLN A 379 10.23 -11.53 4.87
C GLN A 379 9.62 -12.28 3.67
N GLN A 380 9.26 -11.55 2.61
CA GLN A 380 8.76 -12.16 1.38
C GLN A 380 9.83 -13.00 0.68
N TYR A 381 11.09 -12.54 0.70
CA TYR A 381 12.20 -13.27 0.12
C TYR A 381 12.49 -14.57 0.87
N VAL A 382 12.53 -14.52 2.20
CA VAL A 382 12.67 -15.73 3.05
C VAL A 382 11.51 -16.69 2.85
N LEU A 383 10.27 -16.20 2.80
CA LEU A 383 9.09 -17.02 2.51
C LEU A 383 9.22 -17.73 1.16
N ARG A 384 9.69 -17.03 0.14
CA ARG A 384 9.91 -17.62 -1.19
C ARG A 384 10.97 -18.72 -1.15
N ILE A 385 12.07 -18.53 -0.43
CA ILE A 385 13.10 -19.57 -0.25
C ILE A 385 12.51 -20.82 0.42
N ARG A 386 11.72 -20.66 1.49
CA ARG A 386 11.04 -21.75 2.21
C ARG A 386 10.11 -22.54 1.29
N LEU A 387 9.33 -21.83 0.48
CA LEU A 387 8.37 -22.43 -0.45
C LEU A 387 9.09 -23.14 -1.63
N GLU A 388 10.15 -22.55 -2.17
CA GLU A 388 10.96 -23.21 -3.22
C GLU A 388 11.67 -24.47 -2.67
N HIS A 389 12.17 -24.43 -1.45
CA HIS A 389 12.72 -25.63 -0.80
C HIS A 389 11.66 -26.72 -0.59
N SER A 390 10.44 -26.31 -0.23
CA SER A 390 9.34 -27.27 -0.06
C SER A 390 8.95 -27.97 -1.38
N ARG A 391 9.10 -27.31 -2.53
CA ARG A 391 8.90 -27.94 -3.86
C ARG A 391 9.88 -29.09 -4.10
N ILE A 392 11.13 -28.90 -3.69
CA ILE A 392 12.14 -29.95 -3.80
C ILE A 392 11.76 -31.14 -2.92
N LEU A 393 11.46 -30.90 -1.64
CA LEU A 393 11.07 -31.96 -0.71
C LEU A 393 9.80 -32.70 -1.12
N LEU A 394 8.83 -31.99 -1.71
CA LEU A 394 7.59 -32.59 -2.22
C LEU A 394 7.84 -33.56 -3.40
N LYS A 395 8.92 -33.37 -4.16
CA LYS A 395 9.29 -34.25 -5.31
C LYS A 395 10.27 -35.35 -4.93
N GLU A 396 11.18 -35.08 -3.98
CA GLU A 396 12.22 -36.06 -3.57
C GLU A 396 11.66 -37.15 -2.69
N ASP A 397 10.73 -36.85 -1.78
CA ASP A 397 10.14 -37.82 -0.87
C ASP A 397 8.61 -37.82 -0.92
N ASN A 398 8.09 -38.69 -1.75
CA ASN A 398 6.66 -38.87 -1.96
C ASN A 398 5.92 -39.47 -0.73
N ARG A 399 6.63 -39.99 0.27
CA ARG A 399 6.08 -40.62 1.48
C ARG A 399 6.04 -39.70 2.68
N MET A 400 6.81 -38.59 2.66
CA MET A 400 6.86 -37.64 3.77
C MET A 400 5.52 -36.91 3.95
N PRO A 401 4.93 -36.89 5.15
CA PRO A 401 3.69 -36.14 5.40
C PRO A 401 3.83 -34.65 5.07
N ILE A 402 2.76 -34.03 4.55
CA ILE A 402 2.75 -32.58 4.24
C ILE A 402 3.05 -31.74 5.49
N SER A 403 2.59 -32.20 6.67
CA SER A 403 2.87 -31.53 7.94
C SER A 403 4.37 -31.55 8.29
N GLU A 404 5.07 -32.64 8.00
CA GLU A 404 6.51 -32.74 8.24
C GLU A 404 7.31 -31.85 7.26
N ILE A 405 6.90 -31.81 5.99
CA ILE A 405 7.50 -30.89 5.02
C ILE A 405 7.29 -29.44 5.45
N ALA A 406 6.08 -29.08 5.91
CA ALA A 406 5.79 -27.75 6.43
C ALA A 406 6.76 -27.39 7.56
N TYR A 407 6.95 -28.28 8.52
CA TYR A 407 7.84 -28.07 9.67
C TYR A 407 9.30 -27.94 9.24
N LYS A 408 9.79 -28.82 8.36
CA LYS A 408 11.16 -28.75 7.79
C LYS A 408 11.42 -27.43 7.03
N CYS A 409 10.38 -26.83 6.46
CA CYS A 409 10.46 -25.54 5.77
C CYS A 409 10.21 -24.34 6.70
N GLY A 410 10.09 -24.57 8.02
CA GLY A 410 9.96 -23.51 9.02
C GLY A 410 8.57 -22.91 9.13
N PHE A 411 7.52 -23.68 8.84
CA PHE A 411 6.13 -23.30 9.12
C PHE A 411 5.67 -23.95 10.42
N GLU A 412 4.92 -23.18 11.22
CA GLU A 412 4.39 -23.64 12.50
C GLU A 412 3.31 -24.73 12.34
N ASP A 413 2.56 -24.67 11.23
CA ASP A 413 1.49 -25.63 10.94
C ASP A 413 1.31 -25.89 9.43
N ALA A 414 0.74 -27.05 9.11
CA ALA A 414 0.49 -27.49 7.74
C ALA A 414 -0.56 -26.61 7.01
N THR A 415 -1.44 -25.95 7.74
CA THR A 415 -2.51 -25.12 7.17
C THR A 415 -1.93 -23.80 6.66
N SER A 416 -1.09 -23.13 7.45
CA SER A 416 -0.35 -21.92 7.08
C SER A 416 0.56 -22.19 5.89
N PHE A 417 1.28 -23.33 5.91
CA PHE A 417 2.09 -23.77 4.77
C PHE A 417 1.24 -23.96 3.50
N SER A 418 0.16 -24.72 3.59
CA SER A 418 -0.68 -25.04 2.42
C SER A 418 -1.31 -23.78 1.81
N ARG A 419 -1.71 -22.83 2.64
CA ARG A 419 -2.21 -21.52 2.21
C ARG A 419 -1.13 -20.71 1.49
N ALA A 420 0.06 -20.60 2.08
CA ALA A 420 1.18 -19.88 1.49
C ALA A 420 1.63 -20.51 0.17
N PHE A 421 1.72 -21.84 0.12
CA PHE A 421 2.08 -22.58 -1.07
C PHE A 421 1.08 -22.39 -2.20
N ARG A 422 -0.23 -22.54 -1.93
CA ARG A 422 -1.29 -22.34 -2.92
C ARG A 422 -1.33 -20.90 -3.42
N ARG A 423 -1.11 -19.92 -2.54
CA ARG A 423 -1.06 -18.50 -2.94
C ARG A 423 0.12 -18.18 -3.87
N THR A 424 1.22 -18.93 -3.75
CA THR A 424 2.45 -18.67 -4.52
C THR A 424 2.50 -19.45 -5.82
N PHE A 425 1.95 -20.66 -5.84
CA PHE A 425 2.06 -21.60 -6.97
C PHE A 425 0.70 -21.97 -7.61
N ASP A 426 -0.40 -21.38 -7.13
CA ASP A 426 -1.79 -21.58 -7.60
C ASP A 426 -2.36 -22.99 -7.44
N ILE A 427 -1.57 -23.92 -6.86
CA ILE A 427 -1.95 -25.31 -6.61
C ILE A 427 -1.61 -25.71 -5.17
N SER A 428 -2.32 -26.70 -4.62
CA SER A 428 -2.01 -27.20 -3.27
C SER A 428 -0.72 -28.06 -3.25
N PRO A 429 -0.03 -28.18 -2.08
CA PRO A 429 1.12 -29.04 -1.94
C PRO A 429 0.85 -30.50 -2.35
N SER A 430 -0.32 -31.04 -2.00
CA SER A 430 -0.73 -32.38 -2.38
C SER A 430 -0.93 -32.55 -3.89
N GLN A 431 -1.55 -31.55 -4.53
CA GLN A 431 -1.67 -31.53 -5.99
C GLN A 431 -0.32 -31.40 -6.68
N TYR A 432 0.58 -30.56 -6.14
CA TYR A 432 1.94 -30.40 -6.68
C TYR A 432 2.75 -31.69 -6.60
N ARG A 433 2.63 -32.43 -5.47
CA ARG A 433 3.27 -33.74 -5.28
C ARG A 433 2.85 -34.75 -6.34
N ASN A 434 1.56 -34.78 -6.69
CA ASN A 434 0.97 -35.76 -7.60
C ASN A 434 1.05 -35.36 -9.09
N GLN A 435 1.63 -34.20 -9.42
CA GLN A 435 1.95 -33.83 -10.80
C GLN A 435 3.21 -34.59 -11.23
N GLU A 436 3.10 -35.44 -12.25
CA GLU A 436 4.22 -36.12 -12.91
C GLU A 436 5.22 -35.18 -13.56
#